data_d5edee95d37008a0f896342ca64ed23c
#
_entry.id   d5edee95d37008a0f896342ca64ed23c
#
_cell.length_a   1.000
_cell.length_b   1.000
_cell.length_c   1.000
_cell.angle_alpha   90.00
_cell.angle_beta   90.00
_cell.angle_gamma   90.00
#
_symmetry.space_group_name_H-M   'P 1'
#
loop_
_entity.id
_entity.type
_entity.pdbx_description
1 polymer ?
#
loop_
_entity_poly.entity_id
_entity_poly.type
_entity_poly.pdbx_seq_one_letter_code
_entity_poly.pdbx_strand_id
1 'polypeptide(L)'
;DWSSDVCSSDLPCYSFPLLSMSIVTVSIRLEYVNETLLPRIPATEVFPVVEDGNLPAKATVFEAFPIRATVFREGHDAYAAEAVLIRPGGSIHSRALMHDIAPGLDRYEAWLMPDAVGKWSFRIDTWSDPYATWRHDAAVKIGAEVDVELMLEEGALLMERAARGEAL
;
A
#
# COMPACT_ATOMS: atom_id res chain seq x y z
N ASP A 1 49.36 -26.37 -32.23
CA ASP A 1 49.23 -27.48 -31.29
C ASP A 1 49.18 -26.96 -29.86
N TRP A 2 48.02 -26.71 -29.38
CA TRP A 2 47.79 -26.58 -27.96
C TRP A 2 46.58 -27.44 -27.59
N SER A 3 46.92 -28.70 -27.47
CA SER A 3 46.12 -29.69 -26.78
C SER A 3 46.61 -29.72 -25.34
N SER A 4 45.73 -29.55 -24.41
CA SER A 4 45.79 -30.32 -23.16
C SER A 4 44.54 -30.10 -22.36
N ASP A 5 43.79 -31.13 -22.33
CA ASP A 5 42.75 -31.51 -21.38
C ASP A 5 43.20 -31.33 -19.92
N VAL A 6 42.40 -30.62 -19.15
CA VAL A 6 42.24 -30.90 -17.73
C VAL A 6 40.76 -30.76 -17.39
N CYS A 7 40.02 -31.79 -17.71
CA CYS A 7 38.75 -32.06 -17.05
C CYS A 7 39.05 -32.87 -15.79
N SER A 8 39.08 -32.23 -14.62
CA SER A 8 39.02 -32.93 -13.35
C SER A 8 37.57 -33.17 -13.02
N SER A 9 37.15 -34.39 -13.28
CA SER A 9 35.86 -34.97 -12.89
C SER A 9 35.89 -35.25 -11.40
N ASP A 10 35.21 -34.44 -10.57
CA ASP A 10 34.68 -34.88 -9.28
C ASP A 10 33.94 -33.72 -8.54
N LEU A 11 33.10 -33.00 -9.28
CA LEU A 11 32.09 -32.16 -8.60
C LEU A 11 30.70 -32.63 -9.04
N PRO A 12 29.79 -33.01 -8.12
CA PRO A 12 28.43 -33.33 -8.48
C PRO A 12 27.78 -32.09 -9.09
N CYS A 13 27.39 -32.18 -10.34
CA CYS A 13 26.54 -31.22 -11.01
C CYS A 13 25.19 -31.20 -10.23
N TYR A 14 25.06 -30.32 -9.29
CA TYR A 14 23.75 -29.97 -8.77
C TYR A 14 23.01 -29.25 -9.87
N SER A 15 22.24 -30.00 -10.61
CA SER A 15 21.19 -29.47 -11.47
C SER A 15 20.13 -28.84 -10.54
N PHE A 16 20.29 -27.56 -10.26
CA PHE A 16 19.18 -26.79 -9.70
C PHE A 16 18.07 -26.78 -10.74
N PRO A 17 16.86 -27.25 -10.41
CA PRO A 17 15.75 -27.06 -11.31
C PRO A 17 15.63 -25.54 -11.51
N LEU A 18 15.72 -25.08 -12.75
CA LEU A 18 15.33 -23.73 -13.14
C LEU A 18 13.88 -23.60 -12.71
N LEU A 19 13.66 -23.04 -11.53
CA LEU A 19 12.35 -22.58 -11.11
C LEU A 19 11.92 -21.60 -12.20
N SER A 20 11.00 -22.05 -13.04
CA SER A 20 10.35 -21.19 -14.02
C SER A 20 9.76 -20.01 -13.26
N MET A 21 10.45 -18.88 -13.28
CA MET A 21 9.95 -17.64 -12.72
C MET A 21 8.73 -17.21 -13.54
N SER A 22 7.57 -17.57 -13.06
CA SER A 22 6.31 -17.18 -13.69
C SER A 22 6.08 -15.70 -13.47
N ILE A 23 6.13 -14.92 -14.54
CA ILE A 23 5.85 -13.49 -14.51
C ILE A 23 4.34 -13.31 -14.32
N VAL A 24 3.94 -12.63 -13.25
CA VAL A 24 2.56 -12.27 -12.99
C VAL A 24 2.26 -10.92 -13.64
N THR A 25 1.21 -10.87 -14.42
CA THR A 25 0.72 -9.62 -14.98
C THR A 25 -0.26 -9.00 -13.99
N VAL A 26 0.12 -7.87 -13.39
CA VAL A 26 -0.74 -7.05 -12.53
C VAL A 26 -1.38 -5.98 -13.40
N SER A 27 -2.71 -5.97 -13.47
CA SER A 27 -3.48 -4.94 -14.19
C SER A 27 -4.04 -3.98 -13.17
N ILE A 28 -3.77 -2.68 -13.34
CA ILE A 28 -4.38 -1.64 -12.51
C ILE A 28 -5.73 -1.30 -13.10
N ARG A 29 -6.78 -1.49 -12.32
CA ARG A 29 -8.06 -0.83 -12.53
C ARG A 29 -8.17 0.32 -11.55
N LEU A 30 -8.04 1.51 -12.05
CA LEU A 30 -8.56 2.69 -11.36
C LEU A 30 -10.09 2.61 -11.51
N GLU A 31 -10.76 2.03 -10.52
CA GLU A 31 -12.22 2.14 -10.43
C GLU A 31 -12.50 3.57 -9.96
N TYR A 32 -12.72 4.47 -10.91
CA TYR A 32 -13.39 5.73 -10.64
C TYR A 32 -14.83 5.43 -10.25
N VAL A 33 -15.08 5.43 -8.96
CA VAL A 33 -16.45 5.41 -8.43
C VAL A 33 -17.07 6.78 -8.70
N ASN A 34 -17.78 6.91 -9.82
CA ASN A 34 -18.47 8.11 -10.27
C ASN A 34 -17.60 9.31 -10.67
N GLU A 35 -17.63 9.63 -11.95
CA GLU A 35 -16.94 10.77 -12.60
C GLU A 35 -17.32 12.17 -12.08
N THR A 36 -18.24 12.29 -11.11
CA THR A 36 -18.80 13.57 -10.67
C THR A 36 -18.40 13.99 -9.25
N LEU A 37 -17.78 13.13 -8.47
CA LEU A 37 -17.37 13.46 -7.10
C LEU A 37 -15.86 13.28 -6.95
N LEU A 38 -15.14 14.39 -6.87
CA LEU A 38 -13.75 14.36 -6.44
C LEU A 38 -13.70 13.82 -5.00
N PRO A 39 -12.91 12.77 -4.74
CA PRO A 39 -12.75 12.25 -3.39
C PRO A 39 -12.12 13.34 -2.50
N ARG A 40 -12.54 13.40 -1.23
CA ARG A 40 -11.97 14.34 -0.26
C ARG A 40 -10.48 14.11 0.01
N ILE A 41 -10.03 12.88 -0.19
CA ILE A 41 -8.64 12.47 -0.02
C ILE A 41 -8.25 11.73 -1.30
N PRO A 42 -7.81 12.46 -2.34
CA PRO A 42 -7.42 11.86 -3.60
C PRO A 42 -6.09 11.13 -3.48
N ALA A 43 -5.98 10.00 -4.20
CA ALA A 43 -4.72 9.32 -4.46
C ALA A 43 -4.36 9.54 -5.93
N THR A 44 -3.26 10.23 -6.20
CA THR A 44 -2.78 10.59 -7.53
C THR A 44 -1.39 10.02 -7.77
N GLU A 45 -0.87 10.14 -8.98
CA GLU A 45 0.47 9.64 -9.36
C GLU A 45 0.71 8.19 -8.91
N VAL A 46 -0.31 7.36 -9.10
CA VAL A 46 -0.27 5.95 -8.66
C VAL A 46 0.78 5.16 -9.45
N PHE A 47 1.58 4.39 -8.73
CA PHE A 47 2.56 3.46 -9.30
C PHE A 47 2.31 2.03 -8.74
N PRO A 48 2.47 0.97 -9.56
CA PRO A 48 2.91 0.96 -10.95
C PRO A 48 1.75 1.20 -11.95
N VAL A 49 1.92 2.16 -12.84
CA VAL A 49 1.02 2.42 -13.97
C VAL A 49 1.86 2.44 -15.24
N VAL A 50 1.47 1.69 -16.27
CA VAL A 50 2.18 1.59 -17.55
C VAL A 50 1.26 2.10 -18.65
N GLU A 51 1.74 3.03 -19.48
CA GLU A 51 0.99 3.65 -20.57
C GLU A 51 -0.39 4.18 -20.10
N ASP A 52 -0.40 4.99 -19.05
CA ASP A 52 -1.62 5.55 -18.44
C ASP A 52 -2.70 4.51 -18.09
N GLY A 53 -2.26 3.28 -17.74
CA GLY A 53 -3.14 2.17 -17.39
C GLY A 53 -3.61 1.31 -18.57
N ASN A 54 -3.20 1.62 -19.77
CA ASN A 54 -3.55 0.84 -20.98
C ASN A 54 -2.83 -0.51 -21.01
N LEU A 55 -1.63 -0.58 -20.45
CA LEU A 55 -0.85 -1.82 -20.34
C LEU A 55 -0.75 -2.28 -18.87
N PRO A 56 -0.80 -3.59 -18.63
CA PRO A 56 -0.62 -4.12 -17.29
C PRO A 56 0.83 -3.98 -16.83
N ALA A 57 1.03 -3.52 -15.61
CA ALA A 57 2.30 -3.67 -14.91
C ALA A 57 2.59 -5.15 -14.65
N LYS A 58 3.86 -5.53 -14.60
CA LYS A 58 4.30 -6.92 -14.40
C LYS A 58 4.92 -7.07 -13.02
N ALA A 59 4.60 -8.18 -12.36
CA ALA A 59 5.22 -8.58 -11.11
C ALA A 59 5.53 -10.09 -11.14
N THR A 60 6.40 -10.53 -10.25
CA THR A 60 6.78 -11.93 -10.10
C THR A 60 5.98 -12.56 -8.95
N VAL A 61 5.59 -13.83 -9.08
CA VAL A 61 4.94 -14.57 -7.99
C VAL A 61 5.89 -14.68 -6.79
N PHE A 62 5.38 -14.44 -5.60
CA PHE A 62 6.11 -14.43 -4.33
C PHE A 62 7.22 -13.36 -4.23
N GLU A 63 7.22 -12.37 -5.11
CA GLU A 63 8.05 -11.19 -5.00
C GLU A 63 7.21 -9.99 -4.61
N ALA A 64 7.65 -9.25 -3.59
CA ALA A 64 6.99 -8.04 -3.17
C ALA A 64 7.29 -6.91 -4.15
N PHE A 65 6.28 -6.13 -4.51
CA PHE A 65 6.40 -4.95 -5.36
C PHE A 65 5.79 -3.73 -4.67
N PRO A 66 6.37 -2.53 -4.88
CA PRO A 66 5.87 -1.32 -4.24
C PRO A 66 4.62 -0.78 -4.95
N ILE A 67 3.66 -0.34 -4.16
CA ILE A 67 2.57 0.54 -4.56
C ILE A 67 2.88 1.91 -3.99
N ARG A 68 2.89 2.94 -4.83
CA ARG A 68 3.13 4.32 -4.44
C ARG A 68 1.99 5.20 -4.93
N ALA A 69 1.74 6.26 -4.17
CA ALA A 69 0.82 7.30 -4.59
C ALA A 69 1.17 8.62 -3.89
N THR A 70 0.74 9.72 -4.48
CA THR A 70 0.62 10.99 -3.79
C THR A 70 -0.79 11.05 -3.22
N VAL A 71 -0.89 11.09 -1.88
CA VAL A 71 -2.17 11.13 -1.16
C VAL A 71 -2.19 12.40 -0.33
N PHE A 72 -3.19 13.24 -0.52
CA PHE A 72 -3.26 14.53 0.17
C PHE A 72 -4.71 14.88 0.53
N ARG A 73 -4.83 15.86 1.42
CA ARG A 73 -6.11 16.38 1.90
C ARG A 73 -5.95 17.86 2.22
N GLU A 74 -7.04 18.62 2.04
CA GLU A 74 -7.11 19.98 2.58
C GLU A 74 -7.32 19.95 4.11
N GLY A 75 -6.63 20.88 4.80
CA GLY A 75 -6.71 21.04 6.25
C GLY A 75 -5.59 20.32 7.00
N HIS A 76 -5.73 20.26 8.33
CA HIS A 76 -4.73 19.72 9.24
C HIS A 76 -5.07 18.36 9.84
N ASP A 77 -6.28 17.85 9.54
CA ASP A 77 -6.68 16.55 10.06
C ASP A 77 -5.85 15.43 9.44
N ALA A 78 -5.51 14.45 10.25
CA ALA A 78 -4.80 13.28 9.79
C ALA A 78 -5.67 12.42 8.85
N TYR A 79 -5.00 11.75 7.95
CA TYR A 79 -5.57 10.79 7.03
C TYR A 79 -4.65 9.58 6.90
N ALA A 80 -5.20 8.49 6.40
CA ALA A 80 -4.46 7.28 6.14
C ALA A 80 -4.84 6.71 4.77
N ALA A 81 -3.98 5.85 4.26
CA ALA A 81 -4.18 5.13 3.01
C ALA A 81 -3.73 3.68 3.15
N GLU A 82 -4.40 2.77 2.47
CA GLU A 82 -3.95 1.40 2.32
C GLU A 82 -3.98 0.95 0.87
N ALA A 83 -3.03 0.11 0.50
CA ALA A 83 -3.04 -0.59 -0.76
C ALA A 83 -3.71 -1.96 -0.59
N VAL A 84 -4.65 -2.29 -1.46
CA VAL A 84 -5.43 -3.52 -1.43
C VAL A 84 -5.12 -4.33 -2.67
N LEU A 85 -4.59 -5.55 -2.50
CA LEU A 85 -4.32 -6.48 -3.60
C LEU A 85 -5.52 -7.40 -3.80
N ILE A 86 -5.95 -7.53 -5.04
CA ILE A 86 -7.16 -8.26 -5.45
C ILE A 86 -6.76 -9.39 -6.39
N ARG A 87 -7.22 -10.60 -6.07
CA ARG A 87 -6.99 -11.81 -6.87
C ARG A 87 -7.70 -11.79 -8.23
N PRO A 88 -7.20 -12.57 -9.19
CA PRO A 88 -8.01 -12.94 -10.34
C PRO A 88 -9.34 -13.55 -9.87
N GLY A 89 -10.45 -12.88 -10.16
CA GLY A 89 -11.77 -13.29 -9.63
C GLY A 89 -12.37 -12.35 -8.59
N GLY A 90 -11.66 -11.29 -8.20
CA GLY A 90 -12.23 -10.14 -7.46
C GLY A 90 -12.15 -10.25 -5.93
N SER A 91 -11.66 -11.35 -5.35
CA SER A 91 -11.50 -11.44 -3.90
C SER A 91 -10.25 -10.69 -3.42
N ILE A 92 -10.35 -10.07 -2.25
CA ILE A 92 -9.21 -9.42 -1.61
C ILE A 92 -8.20 -10.48 -1.18
N HIS A 93 -6.94 -10.29 -1.54
CA HIS A 93 -5.83 -11.13 -1.13
C HIS A 93 -5.14 -10.58 0.11
N SER A 94 -4.73 -9.33 0.07
CA SER A 94 -4.01 -8.68 1.16
C SER A 94 -4.28 -7.17 1.19
N ARG A 95 -4.04 -6.58 2.34
CA ARG A 95 -4.10 -5.15 2.59
C ARG A 95 -2.79 -4.74 3.25
N ALA A 96 -2.25 -3.60 2.87
CA ALA A 96 -1.05 -3.04 3.46
C ALA A 96 -1.23 -1.54 3.67
N LEU A 97 -1.07 -1.10 4.92
CA LEU A 97 -1.07 0.32 5.26
C LEU A 97 0.07 1.01 4.51
N MET A 98 -0.22 2.13 3.90
CA MET A 98 0.78 2.94 3.22
C MET A 98 1.47 3.86 4.22
N HIS A 99 2.78 4.02 4.07
CA HIS A 99 3.61 4.85 4.92
C HIS A 99 4.16 6.03 4.14
N ASP A 100 4.25 7.19 4.78
CA ASP A 100 4.91 8.36 4.21
C ASP A 100 6.41 8.09 4.01
N ILE A 101 6.85 8.17 2.76
CA ILE A 101 8.26 7.95 2.37
C ILE A 101 8.99 9.26 2.05
N ALA A 102 8.29 10.38 2.06
CA ALA A 102 8.86 11.71 1.79
C ALA A 102 8.06 12.78 2.53
N PRO A 103 8.33 12.99 3.84
CA PRO A 103 7.61 13.95 4.67
C PRO A 103 7.53 15.34 4.04
N GLY A 104 6.31 15.86 3.95
CA GLY A 104 6.02 17.16 3.30
C GLY A 104 5.83 17.10 1.78
N LEU A 105 5.91 15.92 1.16
CA LEU A 105 5.62 15.72 -0.26
C LEU A 105 4.42 14.80 -0.49
N ASP A 106 3.74 14.38 0.57
CA ASP A 106 2.53 13.54 0.54
C ASP A 106 2.71 12.22 -0.23
N ARG A 107 3.94 11.69 -0.24
CA ARG A 107 4.30 10.46 -0.96
C ARG A 107 4.21 9.27 -0.05
N TYR A 108 3.37 8.32 -0.41
CA TYR A 108 3.08 7.12 0.36
C TYR A 108 3.48 5.86 -0.39
N GLU A 109 3.92 4.84 0.34
CA GLU A 109 4.31 3.54 -0.20
C GLU A 109 3.77 2.40 0.66
N ALA A 110 3.36 1.32 0.00
CA ALA A 110 3.13 0.02 0.61
C ALA A 110 3.68 -1.08 -0.31
N TRP A 111 3.90 -2.27 0.25
CA TRP A 111 4.42 -3.42 -0.50
C TRP A 111 3.39 -4.52 -0.52
N LEU A 112 3.11 -5.05 -1.71
CA LEU A 112 2.18 -6.14 -1.94
C LEU A 112 2.88 -7.30 -2.65
N MET A 113 2.40 -8.52 -2.41
CA MET A 113 3.01 -9.74 -2.96
C MET A 113 1.93 -10.68 -3.48
N PRO A 114 1.91 -10.99 -4.78
CA PRO A 114 0.99 -11.98 -5.34
C PRO A 114 1.49 -13.40 -5.08
N ASP A 115 0.57 -14.34 -4.81
CA ASP A 115 0.88 -15.73 -4.52
C ASP A 115 0.64 -16.70 -5.69
N ALA A 116 0.14 -16.22 -6.81
CA ALA A 116 -0.18 -17.04 -7.97
C ALA A 116 -0.07 -16.27 -9.28
N VAL A 117 0.07 -17.01 -10.38
CA VAL A 117 0.03 -16.45 -11.73
C VAL A 117 -1.39 -16.01 -12.07
N GLY A 118 -1.55 -14.84 -12.71
CA GLY A 118 -2.86 -14.37 -13.17
C GLY A 118 -2.95 -12.87 -13.37
N LYS A 119 -4.15 -12.42 -13.70
CA LYS A 119 -4.48 -10.99 -13.78
C LYS A 119 -4.92 -10.51 -12.39
N TRP A 120 -4.02 -9.87 -11.71
CA TRP A 120 -4.27 -9.23 -10.43
C TRP A 120 -4.67 -7.78 -10.66
N SER A 121 -5.33 -7.19 -9.68
CA SER A 121 -5.56 -5.76 -9.62
C SER A 121 -5.24 -5.25 -8.23
N PHE A 122 -5.02 -3.95 -8.13
CA PHE A 122 -4.93 -3.30 -6.83
C PHE A 122 -5.72 -1.98 -6.86
N ARG A 123 -6.07 -1.51 -5.70
CA ARG A 123 -6.63 -0.18 -5.47
C ARG A 123 -6.00 0.44 -4.24
N ILE A 124 -6.18 1.74 -4.10
CA ILE A 124 -5.78 2.47 -2.91
C ILE A 124 -7.06 2.97 -2.25
N ASP A 125 -7.27 2.57 -1.00
CA ASP A 125 -8.36 3.04 -0.16
C ASP A 125 -7.81 4.14 0.75
N THR A 126 -8.50 5.30 0.84
CA THR A 126 -8.09 6.45 1.66
C THR A 126 -9.21 6.84 2.60
N TRP A 127 -8.87 7.25 3.82
CA TRP A 127 -9.85 7.68 4.83
C TRP A 127 -9.29 8.73 5.77
N SER A 128 -10.19 9.49 6.41
CA SER A 128 -9.83 10.37 7.52
C SER A 128 -9.44 9.52 8.73
N ASP A 129 -8.40 9.92 9.45
CA ASP A 129 -7.97 9.27 10.69
C ASP A 129 -8.25 10.19 11.90
N PRO A 130 -9.46 10.14 12.48
CA PRO A 130 -9.81 10.98 13.62
C PRO A 130 -9.00 10.63 14.87
N TYR A 131 -8.56 9.36 15.00
CA TYR A 131 -7.71 8.97 16.12
C TYR A 131 -6.32 9.61 16.05
N ALA A 132 -5.70 9.59 14.88
CA ALA A 132 -4.39 10.23 14.70
C ALA A 132 -4.49 11.74 14.86
N THR A 133 -5.56 12.38 14.38
CA THR A 133 -5.86 13.80 14.58
C THR A 133 -5.95 14.12 16.07
N TRP A 134 -6.84 13.44 16.79
CA TRP A 134 -7.02 13.64 18.22
C TRP A 134 -5.71 13.39 18.99
N ARG A 135 -4.99 12.31 18.68
CA ARG A 135 -3.74 11.98 19.36
C ARG A 135 -2.69 13.07 19.21
N HIS A 136 -2.58 13.66 18.02
CA HIS A 136 -1.67 14.75 17.77
C HIS A 136 -2.06 16.01 18.59
N ASP A 137 -3.31 16.40 18.52
CA ASP A 137 -3.82 17.59 19.19
C ASP A 137 -3.76 17.44 20.72
N ALA A 138 -4.14 16.27 21.24
CA ALA A 138 -4.04 15.94 22.65
C ALA A 138 -2.59 15.99 23.15
N ALA A 139 -1.64 15.47 22.39
CA ALA A 139 -0.22 15.52 22.77
C ALA A 139 0.29 16.95 22.88
N VAL A 140 -0.10 17.84 21.97
CA VAL A 140 0.29 19.25 21.97
C VAL A 140 -0.42 20.02 23.11
N LYS A 141 -1.74 19.91 23.21
CA LYS A 141 -2.55 20.68 24.15
C LYS A 141 -2.34 20.24 25.59
N ILE A 142 -2.31 18.94 25.87
CA ILE A 142 -2.05 18.42 27.21
C ILE A 142 -0.63 18.78 27.66
N GLY A 143 0.35 18.70 26.76
CA GLY A 143 1.73 19.11 27.04
C GLY A 143 1.86 20.61 27.34
N ALA A 144 0.96 21.43 26.82
CA ALA A 144 0.89 22.86 27.08
C ALA A 144 -0.07 23.23 28.24
N GLU A 145 -0.69 22.25 28.89
CA GLU A 145 -1.70 22.42 29.96
C GLU A 145 -2.94 23.23 29.48
N VAL A 146 -3.29 23.12 28.20
CA VAL A 146 -4.42 23.80 27.57
C VAL A 146 -5.51 22.77 27.24
N ASP A 147 -6.76 23.06 27.57
CA ASP A 147 -7.94 22.24 27.26
C ASP A 147 -7.81 20.76 27.65
N VAL A 148 -7.08 20.44 28.70
CA VAL A 148 -6.75 19.07 29.11
C VAL A 148 -8.00 18.20 29.29
N GLU A 149 -8.99 18.70 30.03
CA GLU A 149 -10.24 17.95 30.29
C GLU A 149 -11.01 17.70 29.00
N LEU A 150 -11.07 18.70 28.10
CA LEU A 150 -11.74 18.57 26.81
C LEU A 150 -11.05 17.50 25.94
N MET A 151 -9.72 17.51 25.87
CA MET A 151 -8.96 16.51 25.11
C MET A 151 -9.17 15.09 25.62
N LEU A 152 -9.27 14.91 26.93
CA LEU A 152 -9.54 13.60 27.53
C LEU A 152 -10.99 13.14 27.26
N GLU A 153 -11.97 14.04 27.31
CA GLU A 153 -13.37 13.73 27.00
C GLU A 153 -13.55 13.36 25.53
N GLU A 154 -12.99 14.14 24.61
CA GLU A 154 -13.01 13.83 23.18
C GLU A 154 -12.37 12.47 22.87
N GLY A 155 -11.23 12.16 23.51
CA GLY A 155 -10.59 10.86 23.39
C GLY A 155 -11.46 9.72 23.90
N ALA A 156 -12.11 9.89 25.05
CA ALA A 156 -13.02 8.88 25.60
C ALA A 156 -14.19 8.60 24.65
N LEU A 157 -14.83 9.64 24.13
CA LEU A 157 -15.94 9.51 23.17
C LEU A 157 -15.50 8.83 21.88
N LEU A 158 -14.30 9.15 21.37
CA LEU A 158 -13.73 8.53 20.18
C LEU A 158 -13.52 7.03 20.39
N MET A 159 -12.94 6.64 21.54
CA MET A 159 -12.72 5.24 21.89
C MET A 159 -14.02 4.47 22.10
N GLU A 160 -15.02 5.10 22.70
CA GLU A 160 -16.34 4.48 22.85
C GLU A 160 -17.02 4.22 21.51
N ARG A 161 -16.92 5.15 20.54
CA ARG A 161 -17.43 4.95 19.18
C ARG A 161 -16.74 3.79 18.50
N ALA A 162 -15.40 3.74 18.59
CA ALA A 162 -14.62 2.64 18.05
C ALA A 162 -15.00 1.28 18.66
N ALA A 163 -15.21 1.23 19.98
CA ALA A 163 -15.61 0.02 20.68
C ALA A 163 -17.02 -0.47 20.27
N ARG A 164 -17.92 0.43 19.85
CA ARG A 164 -19.22 0.08 19.29
C ARG A 164 -19.18 -0.34 17.82
N GLY A 165 -18.00 -0.28 17.17
CA GLY A 165 -17.85 -0.55 15.74
C GLY A 165 -18.48 0.51 14.84
N GLU A 166 -18.70 1.71 15.36
CA GLU A 166 -19.17 2.85 14.58
C GLU A 166 -18.04 3.41 13.73
N ALA A 167 -18.36 3.88 12.52
CA ALA A 167 -17.37 4.56 11.68
C ALA A 167 -16.86 5.82 12.41
N LEU A 168 -15.55 5.96 12.45
CA LEU A 168 -14.87 7.12 13.04
C LEU A 168 -14.73 8.24 12.02
#